data_de7421d8823ae1cf564db28b51a76fd1
#
_entry.id   de7421d8823ae1cf564db28b51a76fd1
#
_cell.length_a   1.000
_cell.length_b   1.000
_cell.length_c   1.000
_cell.angle_alpha   90.00
_cell.angle_beta   90.00
_cell.angle_gamma   90.00
#
_symmetry.space_group_name_H-M   'P 1'
#
loop_
_entity.id
_entity.type
_entity.pdbx_description
1 polymer ?
#
loop_
_entity_poly.entity_id
_entity_poly.type
_entity_poly.pdbx_seq_one_letter_code
_entity_poly.pdbx_strand_id
1 'polypeptide(L)'
;VESGLVTDVLVKRPADLNTPGSILTAKVMQASSPLVYGYEELTHLFRGNGPIYSVADHKRDWVSLQFGVKDSRKDDDDQDEQNDEDEDKTKKPPLVISGGVVSGAKLIDGEPALVSRPLGKGYVVLFNWNPMHRDVNRHDHAFVYNAVMSWNDLGSTLGSIQTP
;
A
#
# COMPACT_ATOMS: atom_id res chain seq x y z
N VAL A 1 16.53 -0.23 -0.07
CA VAL A 1 16.24 1.13 0.29
C VAL A 1 17.56 1.81 0.64
N GLU A 2 17.60 2.96 1.31
CA GLU A 2 18.82 3.78 1.51
C GLU A 2 20.05 3.01 2.04
N SER A 3 19.86 1.97 2.82
CA SER A 3 20.95 1.09 3.31
C SER A 3 21.54 0.15 2.25
N GLY A 4 20.99 0.10 1.04
CA GLY A 4 21.38 -0.85 0.00
C GLY A 4 20.92 -2.30 0.21
N LEU A 5 20.27 -2.62 1.33
CA LEU A 5 19.75 -3.96 1.63
C LEU A 5 18.57 -4.34 0.72
N VAL A 6 17.83 -3.37 0.24
CA VAL A 6 16.67 -3.59 -0.64
C VAL A 6 16.85 -2.73 -1.89
N THR A 7 17.24 -3.37 -2.98
CA THR A 7 17.60 -2.68 -4.23
C THR A 7 16.43 -2.52 -5.20
N ASP A 8 15.41 -3.40 -5.10
CA ASP A 8 14.29 -3.45 -6.05
C ASP A 8 13.09 -2.61 -5.61
N VAL A 9 13.21 -1.88 -4.50
CA VAL A 9 12.23 -0.90 -4.02
C VAL A 9 12.85 0.48 -4.11
N LEU A 10 12.30 1.31 -4.98
CA LEU A 10 12.73 2.70 -5.12
C LEU A 10 12.05 3.57 -4.09
N VAL A 11 12.79 4.54 -3.56
CA VAL A 11 12.28 5.55 -2.64
C VAL A 11 12.23 6.87 -3.39
N LYS A 12 11.02 7.37 -3.63
CA LYS A 12 10.76 8.67 -4.27
C LYS A 12 10.41 9.69 -3.20
N ARG A 13 10.93 10.91 -3.32
CA ARG A 13 10.60 12.05 -2.45
C ARG A 13 10.11 13.22 -3.31
N PRO A 14 8.88 13.11 -3.87
CA PRO A 14 8.35 14.19 -4.69
C PRO A 14 8.18 15.46 -3.84
N ALA A 15 8.70 16.58 -4.32
CA ALA A 15 8.56 17.87 -3.64
C ALA A 15 7.10 18.33 -3.53
N ASP A 16 6.28 17.89 -4.48
CA ASP A 16 4.88 18.29 -4.59
C ASP A 16 3.94 17.45 -3.72
N LEU A 17 4.42 16.37 -3.08
CA LEU A 17 3.59 15.58 -2.18
C LEU A 17 3.61 16.13 -0.76
N ASN A 18 2.45 16.54 -0.28
CA ASN A 18 2.27 17.00 1.09
C ASN A 18 1.04 16.34 1.74
N THR A 19 1.32 15.44 2.67
CA THR A 19 0.33 14.67 3.45
C THR A 19 0.53 14.94 4.94
N PRO A 20 0.10 16.10 5.47
CA PRO A 20 0.45 16.55 6.84
C PRO A 20 -0.22 15.72 7.95
N GLY A 21 -1.07 14.79 7.60
CA GLY A 21 -1.79 13.87 8.48
C GLY A 21 -3.18 13.62 7.87
N SER A 22 -3.32 12.44 7.25
CA SER A 22 -4.52 12.10 6.49
C SER A 22 -4.87 10.64 6.71
N ILE A 23 -6.16 10.34 6.71
CA ILE A 23 -6.66 8.97 6.56
C ILE A 23 -6.88 8.73 5.07
N LEU A 24 -6.15 7.80 4.52
CA LEU A 24 -6.19 7.45 3.12
C LEU A 24 -6.84 6.07 2.93
N THR A 25 -7.59 5.91 1.86
CA THR A 25 -8.03 4.59 1.39
C THR A 25 -6.82 3.75 1.02
N ALA A 26 -6.85 2.48 1.38
CA ALA A 26 -5.86 1.50 0.97
C ALA A 26 -6.56 0.23 0.46
N LYS A 27 -5.98 -0.38 -0.57
CA LYS A 27 -6.48 -1.61 -1.16
C LYS A 27 -5.55 -2.78 -0.83
N VAL A 28 -6.15 -3.87 -0.35
CA VAL A 28 -5.45 -5.14 -0.16
C VAL A 28 -5.18 -5.75 -1.54
N MET A 29 -3.91 -5.97 -1.85
CA MET A 29 -3.46 -6.53 -3.12
C MET A 29 -3.28 -8.04 -3.07
N GLN A 30 -2.99 -8.57 -1.89
CA GLN A 30 -2.78 -10.00 -1.64
C GLN A 30 -3.55 -10.43 -0.39
N ALA A 31 -4.80 -10.82 -0.55
CA ALA A 31 -5.64 -11.26 0.56
C ALA A 31 -5.09 -12.51 1.29
N SER A 32 -4.25 -13.31 0.61
CA SER A 32 -3.58 -14.48 1.20
C SER A 32 -2.35 -14.13 2.03
N SER A 33 -1.87 -12.88 1.98
CA SER A 33 -0.72 -12.46 2.78
C SER A 33 -1.09 -12.37 4.26
N PRO A 34 -0.32 -13.01 5.16
CA PRO A 34 -0.57 -12.91 6.59
C PRO A 34 -0.43 -11.48 7.11
N LEU A 35 0.27 -10.60 6.40
CA LEU A 35 0.42 -9.19 6.78
C LEU A 35 -0.90 -8.42 6.80
N VAL A 36 -1.87 -8.85 6.01
CA VAL A 36 -3.19 -8.21 5.90
C VAL A 36 -4.31 -9.03 6.56
N TYR A 37 -3.94 -10.00 7.40
CA TYR A 37 -4.92 -10.80 8.13
C TYR A 37 -5.83 -9.91 8.99
N GLY A 38 -7.15 -10.14 8.87
CA GLY A 38 -8.17 -9.36 9.56
C GLY A 38 -8.61 -8.07 8.85
N TYR A 39 -8.08 -7.79 7.66
CA TYR A 39 -8.50 -6.65 6.84
C TYR A 39 -9.35 -7.11 5.65
N GLU A 40 -10.31 -6.27 5.29
CA GLU A 40 -11.12 -6.43 4.10
C GLU A 40 -10.39 -5.94 2.85
N GLU A 41 -10.97 -6.14 1.66
CA GLU A 41 -10.38 -5.71 0.39
C GLU A 41 -10.00 -4.22 0.38
N LEU A 42 -10.85 -3.40 0.99
CA LEU A 42 -10.58 -1.97 1.19
C LEU A 42 -10.45 -1.67 2.68
N THR A 43 -9.45 -0.91 3.01
CA THR A 43 -9.17 -0.46 4.37
C THR A 43 -8.69 1.00 4.36
N HIS A 44 -8.20 1.48 5.48
CA HIS A 44 -7.69 2.84 5.60
C HIS A 44 -6.39 2.88 6.40
N LEU A 45 -5.56 3.87 6.13
CA LEU A 45 -4.27 4.08 6.77
C LEU A 45 -4.12 5.53 7.19
N PHE A 46 -3.51 5.77 8.36
CA PHE A 46 -3.08 7.11 8.74
C PHE A 46 -1.71 7.39 8.14
N ARG A 47 -1.61 8.40 7.28
CA ARG A 47 -0.35 8.80 6.67
C ARG A 47 0.01 10.24 7.00
N GLY A 48 1.22 10.42 7.52
CA GLY A 48 1.92 11.70 7.59
C GLY A 48 2.81 11.93 6.38
N ASN A 49 3.59 13.01 6.39
CA ASN A 49 4.59 13.27 5.36
C ASN A 49 5.67 12.17 5.34
N GLY A 50 6.11 11.82 4.16
CA GLY A 50 7.13 10.80 3.96
C GLY A 50 7.38 10.48 2.49
N PRO A 51 8.35 9.62 2.21
CA PRO A 51 8.63 9.18 0.85
C PRO A 51 7.49 8.31 0.29
N ILE A 52 7.53 8.07 -1.01
CA ILE A 52 6.73 7.05 -1.70
C ILE A 52 7.65 5.91 -2.07
N TYR A 53 7.16 4.67 -1.91
CA TYR A 53 7.82 3.49 -2.44
C TYR A 53 7.29 3.18 -3.84
N SER A 54 8.16 2.70 -4.70
CA SER A 54 7.80 2.19 -6.03
C SER A 54 8.50 0.86 -6.22
N VAL A 55 7.77 -0.10 -6.75
CA VAL A 55 8.24 -1.47 -7.00
C VAL A 55 8.07 -1.75 -8.49
N ALA A 56 9.06 -2.41 -9.10
CA ALA A 56 8.97 -2.79 -10.50
C ALA A 56 7.77 -3.74 -10.74
N ASP A 57 7.17 -3.70 -11.92
CA ASP A 57 5.93 -4.44 -12.24
C ASP A 57 6.06 -5.94 -12.03
N HIS A 58 7.21 -6.52 -12.36
CA HIS A 58 7.50 -7.95 -12.14
C HIS A 58 7.72 -8.34 -10.66
N LYS A 59 7.63 -7.37 -9.74
CA LYS A 59 7.74 -7.54 -8.27
C LYS A 59 6.49 -7.08 -7.53
N ARG A 60 5.38 -6.91 -8.24
CA ARG A 60 4.09 -6.53 -7.65
C ARG A 60 3.54 -7.57 -6.69
N ASP A 61 3.97 -8.81 -6.78
CA ASP A 61 3.71 -9.88 -5.82
C ASP A 61 4.28 -9.60 -4.41
N TRP A 62 5.17 -8.62 -4.26
CA TRP A 62 5.66 -8.17 -2.97
C TRP A 62 4.75 -7.14 -2.29
N VAL A 63 3.80 -6.56 -3.03
CA VAL A 63 2.90 -5.52 -2.52
C VAL A 63 1.68 -6.15 -1.90
N SER A 64 1.60 -6.13 -0.57
CA SER A 64 0.44 -6.62 0.17
C SER A 64 -0.68 -5.58 0.25
N LEU A 65 -0.31 -4.29 0.24
CA LEU A 65 -1.25 -3.18 0.36
C LEU A 65 -0.77 -2.00 -0.49
N GLN A 66 -1.70 -1.32 -1.17
CA GLN A 66 -1.42 -0.08 -1.90
C GLN A 66 -2.30 1.07 -1.39
N PHE A 67 -1.86 2.30 -1.58
CA PHE A 67 -2.70 3.48 -1.36
C PHE A 67 -3.71 3.64 -2.49
N GLY A 68 -4.95 3.98 -2.14
CA GLY A 68 -6.01 4.17 -3.11
C GLY A 68 -6.36 2.91 -3.90
N VAL A 69 -7.09 3.11 -4.99
CA VAL A 69 -7.61 2.04 -5.84
C VAL A 69 -7.21 2.19 -7.32
N LYS A 70 -6.35 3.16 -7.63
CA LYS A 70 -5.82 3.32 -9.00
C LYS A 70 -5.02 2.08 -9.38
N ASP A 71 -5.22 1.58 -10.60
CA ASP A 71 -4.33 0.56 -11.15
C ASP A 71 -3.11 1.26 -11.74
N SER A 72 -1.98 1.17 -11.05
CA SER A 72 -0.72 1.79 -11.46
C SER A 72 -0.11 1.19 -12.75
N ARG A 73 -0.78 0.18 -13.35
CA ARG A 73 -0.38 -0.41 -14.64
C ARG A 73 -1.09 0.20 -15.84
N LYS A 74 -2.13 1.01 -15.60
CA LYS A 74 -2.78 1.77 -16.65
C LYS A 74 -2.08 3.12 -16.75
N ASP A 75 -1.31 3.31 -17.82
CA ASP A 75 -0.70 4.58 -18.16
C ASP A 75 -1.74 5.68 -18.29
N ASP A 76 -1.32 6.91 -18.01
CA ASP A 76 -2.14 8.13 -17.93
C ASP A 76 -2.78 8.58 -19.27
N ASP A 77 -3.05 7.68 -20.21
CA ASP A 77 -3.62 8.02 -21.53
C ASP A 77 -5.13 8.27 -21.51
N ASP A 78 -5.81 8.02 -20.40
CA ASP A 78 -7.21 8.42 -20.25
C ASP A 78 -7.28 9.84 -19.67
N GLN A 79 -7.21 10.84 -20.53
CA GLN A 79 -7.69 12.19 -20.24
C GLN A 79 -9.14 12.06 -19.81
N ASP A 80 -9.41 12.38 -18.56
CA ASP A 80 -10.76 12.52 -18.02
C ASP A 80 -11.53 13.58 -18.82
N GLU A 81 -12.17 13.17 -19.90
CA GLU A 81 -13.32 13.91 -20.43
C GLU A 81 -14.44 13.71 -19.42
N GLN A 82 -14.71 14.78 -18.68
CA GLN A 82 -15.95 14.97 -17.95
C GLN A 82 -17.11 14.84 -18.94
N ASN A 83 -17.76 13.68 -18.94
CA ASN A 83 -19.12 13.56 -19.41
C ASN A 83 -19.98 13.10 -18.23
N ASP A 84 -20.63 14.07 -17.64
CA ASP A 84 -21.84 13.89 -16.83
C ASP A 84 -22.86 13.15 -17.69
N GLU A 85 -23.45 12.10 -17.17
CA GLU A 85 -24.64 11.34 -17.52
C GLU A 85 -24.33 9.85 -17.71
N ASP A 86 -24.22 9.16 -16.55
CA ASP A 86 -24.79 7.82 -16.33
C ASP A 86 -24.75 7.49 -14.83
N GLU A 87 -25.86 7.68 -14.17
CA GLU A 87 -26.15 7.20 -12.81
C GLU A 87 -26.21 5.68 -12.84
N ASP A 88 -25.18 5.01 -12.41
CA ASP A 88 -25.07 3.67 -11.78
C ASP A 88 -23.74 2.96 -12.09
N LYS A 89 -22.62 3.67 -12.03
CA LYS A 89 -21.31 3.03 -11.90
C LYS A 89 -20.84 3.21 -10.49
N THR A 90 -20.66 2.10 -9.77
CA THR A 90 -20.11 2.01 -8.40
C THR A 90 -18.99 3.04 -8.19
N LYS A 91 -19.34 4.10 -7.47
CA LYS A 91 -18.44 5.25 -7.28
C LYS A 91 -17.13 4.76 -6.66
N LYS A 92 -16.03 4.89 -7.39
CA LYS A 92 -14.68 4.58 -6.91
C LYS A 92 -14.46 5.27 -5.57
N PRO A 93 -14.01 4.56 -4.50
CA PRO A 93 -13.81 5.17 -3.21
C PRO A 93 -12.74 6.28 -3.31
N PRO A 94 -12.94 7.41 -2.62
CA PRO A 94 -11.98 8.51 -2.66
C PRO A 94 -10.66 8.09 -2.03
N LEU A 95 -9.54 8.60 -2.53
CA LEU A 95 -8.23 8.37 -1.92
C LEU A 95 -8.18 8.95 -0.49
N VAL A 96 -8.71 10.13 -0.30
CA VAL A 96 -8.70 10.83 1.01
C VAL A 96 -10.04 10.64 1.69
N ILE A 97 -10.03 9.95 2.84
CA ILE A 97 -11.22 9.74 3.69
C ILE A 97 -11.36 10.89 4.68
N SER A 98 -10.26 11.31 5.28
CA SER A 98 -10.25 12.38 6.29
C SER A 98 -8.87 13.05 6.33
N GLY A 99 -8.83 14.29 6.82
CA GLY A 99 -7.64 15.12 6.75
C GLY A 99 -7.48 15.74 5.36
N GLY A 100 -6.26 15.95 4.92
CA GLY A 100 -5.99 16.55 3.63
C GLY A 100 -4.70 16.05 3.00
N VAL A 101 -4.73 15.77 1.71
CA VAL A 101 -3.55 15.78 0.86
C VAL A 101 -3.50 17.18 0.26
N VAL A 102 -2.58 18.01 0.75
CA VAL A 102 -2.50 19.41 0.34
C VAL A 102 -2.09 19.51 -1.13
N SER A 103 -1.20 18.60 -1.55
CA SER A 103 -0.76 18.49 -2.95
C SER A 103 -0.30 17.06 -3.25
N GLY A 104 -0.25 16.72 -4.53
CA GLY A 104 0.34 15.47 -5.00
C GLY A 104 -0.50 14.21 -4.76
N ALA A 105 -1.82 14.30 -4.57
CA ALA A 105 -2.68 13.12 -4.37
C ALA A 105 -2.52 12.07 -5.47
N LYS A 106 -2.39 12.50 -6.74
CA LYS A 106 -2.17 11.59 -7.89
C LYS A 106 -0.84 10.84 -7.83
N LEU A 107 0.14 11.36 -7.07
CA LEU A 107 1.47 10.76 -6.93
C LEU A 107 1.49 9.56 -5.99
N ILE A 108 0.49 9.44 -5.12
CA ILE A 108 0.43 8.37 -4.11
C ILE A 108 -0.66 7.34 -4.42
N ASP A 109 -1.68 7.70 -5.21
CA ASP A 109 -2.76 6.79 -5.59
C ASP A 109 -2.24 5.65 -6.48
N GLY A 110 -2.38 4.41 -6.01
CA GLY A 110 -1.85 3.21 -6.65
C GLY A 110 -0.44 2.81 -6.19
N GLU A 111 0.26 3.66 -5.44
CA GLU A 111 1.62 3.33 -4.99
C GLU A 111 1.61 2.36 -3.79
N PRO A 112 2.66 1.52 -3.66
CA PRO A 112 2.77 0.55 -2.57
C PRO A 112 2.72 1.19 -1.19
N ALA A 113 1.83 0.69 -0.33
CA ALA A 113 1.78 1.04 1.09
C ALA A 113 2.56 0.03 1.94
N LEU A 114 2.36 -1.26 1.72
CA LEU A 114 3.00 -2.35 2.46
C LEU A 114 3.68 -3.30 1.47
N VAL A 115 4.99 -3.47 1.63
CA VAL A 115 5.81 -4.32 0.77
C VAL A 115 6.50 -5.38 1.62
N SER A 116 6.42 -6.64 1.21
CA SER A 116 7.14 -7.76 1.80
C SER A 116 8.13 -8.33 0.77
N ARG A 117 9.41 -8.06 0.96
CA ARG A 117 10.46 -8.48 0.05
C ARG A 117 11.28 -9.63 0.65
N PRO A 118 11.46 -10.76 -0.05
CA PRO A 118 12.37 -11.82 0.38
C PRO A 118 13.81 -11.31 0.49
N LEU A 119 14.51 -11.69 1.55
CA LEU A 119 15.93 -11.40 1.73
C LEU A 119 16.63 -12.58 2.41
N GLY A 120 17.43 -13.34 1.66
CA GLY A 120 18.03 -14.57 2.15
C GLY A 120 16.96 -15.59 2.56
N LYS A 121 16.97 -16.02 3.83
CA LYS A 121 15.97 -16.95 4.39
C LYS A 121 14.80 -16.25 5.09
N GLY A 122 14.74 -14.92 5.03
CA GLY A 122 13.73 -14.12 5.72
C GLY A 122 13.09 -13.10 4.80
N TYR A 123 12.44 -12.13 5.41
CA TYR A 123 11.73 -11.06 4.71
C TYR A 123 12.06 -9.71 5.30
N VAL A 124 12.08 -8.70 4.45
CA VAL A 124 12.07 -7.30 4.86
C VAL A 124 10.66 -6.76 4.60
N VAL A 125 10.00 -6.34 5.66
CA VAL A 125 8.68 -5.71 5.58
C VAL A 125 8.85 -4.20 5.66
N LEU A 126 8.36 -3.51 4.64
CA LEU A 126 8.48 -2.06 4.49
C LEU A 126 7.11 -1.42 4.58
N PHE A 127 6.93 -0.56 5.57
CA PHE A 127 5.75 0.26 5.76
C PHE A 127 5.98 1.64 5.17
N ASN A 128 5.17 2.03 4.17
CA ASN A 128 5.24 3.37 3.57
C ASN A 128 4.43 4.41 4.36
N TRP A 129 4.23 4.14 5.62
CA TRP A 129 3.66 5.04 6.64
C TRP A 129 4.20 4.64 8.01
N ASN A 130 3.88 5.38 9.03
CA ASN A 130 4.19 4.97 10.40
C ASN A 130 2.94 4.36 11.07
N PRO A 131 2.81 3.02 11.11
CA PRO A 131 1.62 2.36 11.66
C PRO A 131 1.46 2.55 13.18
N MET A 132 2.52 2.96 13.87
CA MET A 132 2.52 3.18 15.32
C MET A 132 2.53 4.66 15.70
N HIS A 133 2.18 5.57 14.75
CA HIS A 133 2.29 7.01 14.96
C HIS A 133 1.40 7.51 16.10
N ARG A 134 1.99 7.80 17.26
CA ARG A 134 1.34 8.45 18.42
C ARG A 134 0.05 7.79 18.90
N ASP A 135 -0.16 6.51 18.60
CA ASP A 135 -1.43 5.80 18.90
C ASP A 135 -2.69 6.47 18.28
N VAL A 136 -2.48 7.26 17.22
CA VAL A 136 -3.56 8.01 16.56
C VAL A 136 -4.53 7.09 15.82
N ASN A 137 -4.00 6.04 15.18
CA ASN A 137 -4.80 5.06 14.45
C ASN A 137 -4.45 3.64 14.87
N ARG A 138 -5.14 3.13 15.89
CA ARG A 138 -4.90 1.77 16.42
C ARG A 138 -5.21 0.68 15.41
N HIS A 139 -6.05 0.97 14.44
CA HIS A 139 -6.32 0.09 13.31
C HIS A 139 -5.03 -0.31 12.58
N ASP A 140 -4.08 0.61 12.40
CA ASP A 140 -2.83 0.36 11.72
C ASP A 140 -1.88 -0.57 12.51
N HIS A 141 -2.04 -0.66 13.83
CA HIS A 141 -1.18 -1.48 14.68
C HIS A 141 -1.25 -2.97 14.32
N ALA A 142 -2.39 -3.47 13.87
CA ALA A 142 -2.56 -4.87 13.52
C ALA A 142 -1.63 -5.29 12.36
N PHE A 143 -1.27 -4.40 11.44
CA PHE A 143 -0.26 -4.71 10.41
C PHE A 143 1.11 -5.04 11.01
N VAL A 144 1.51 -4.32 12.06
CA VAL A 144 2.77 -4.59 12.77
C VAL A 144 2.68 -5.91 13.53
N TYR A 145 1.57 -6.15 14.23
CA TYR A 145 1.36 -7.41 14.95
C TYR A 145 1.34 -8.59 13.98
N ASN A 146 0.67 -8.47 12.85
CA ASN A 146 0.65 -9.49 11.81
C ASN A 146 2.07 -9.79 11.30
N ALA A 147 2.89 -8.76 11.05
CA ALA A 147 4.28 -8.95 10.61
C ALA A 147 5.13 -9.69 11.66
N VAL A 148 4.96 -9.36 12.95
CA VAL A 148 5.72 -9.99 14.02
C VAL A 148 5.22 -11.40 14.31
N MET A 149 3.92 -11.60 14.39
CA MET A 149 3.35 -12.92 14.73
C MET A 149 3.49 -13.94 13.59
N SER A 150 3.47 -13.46 12.35
CA SER A 150 3.56 -14.32 11.16
C SER A 150 4.95 -14.32 10.52
N TRP A 151 5.99 -13.98 11.27
CA TRP A 151 7.36 -13.85 10.76
C TRP A 151 7.85 -15.09 9.99
N ASN A 152 7.37 -16.29 10.38
CA ASN A 152 7.74 -17.58 9.78
C ASN A 152 6.88 -17.93 8.55
N ASP A 153 5.76 -17.24 8.35
CA ASP A 153 4.76 -17.57 7.34
C ASP A 153 4.70 -16.55 6.20
N LEU A 154 5.54 -15.51 6.23
CA LEU A 154 5.54 -14.45 5.22
C LEU A 154 5.86 -14.93 3.80
N GLY A 155 6.48 -16.12 3.67
CA GLY A 155 6.76 -16.76 2.39
C GLY A 155 5.75 -17.81 1.96
N SER A 156 4.84 -18.16 2.86
CA SER A 156 3.77 -19.11 2.57
C SER A 156 2.68 -18.41 1.77
N THR A 157 2.89 -18.20 0.48
CA THR A 157 1.76 -17.99 -0.40
C THR A 157 0.93 -19.26 -0.31
N LEU A 158 -0.34 -19.17 0.09
CA LEU A 158 -1.30 -20.27 0.14
C LEU A 158 -1.53 -20.85 -1.27
N GLY A 159 -0.50 -21.43 -1.85
CA GLY A 159 -0.49 -21.97 -3.21
C GLY A 159 0.36 -23.22 -3.37
N SER A 160 1.09 -23.63 -2.34
CA SER A 160 1.86 -24.87 -2.39
C SER A 160 1.58 -25.78 -1.21
N ILE A 161 0.32 -26.15 -1.03
CA ILE A 161 0.05 -27.47 -0.44
C ILE A 161 0.39 -28.47 -1.54
N GLN A 162 1.66 -28.81 -1.67
CA GLN A 162 2.03 -30.09 -2.24
C GLN A 162 1.64 -31.13 -1.19
N THR A 163 0.47 -31.74 -1.39
CA THR A 163 0.12 -33.00 -0.74
C THR A 163 1.20 -34.04 -1.09
N PRO A 164 1.65 -34.82 -0.10
CA PRO A 164 2.64 -35.87 -0.27
C PRO A 164 2.21 -36.98 -1.23
#